data_97733c89ce187019b65a870cdaabb131
#
_entry.id   97733c89ce187019b65a870cdaabb131
#
_cell.length_a   1.000
_cell.length_b   1.000
_cell.length_c   1.000
_cell.angle_alpha   90.00
_cell.angle_beta   90.00
_cell.angle_gamma   90.00
#
_symmetry.space_group_name_H-M   'P 1'
#
loop_
_entity.id
_entity.type
_entity.pdbx_description
1 polymer ?
#
loop_
_entity_poly.entity_id
_entity_poly.type
_entity_poly.pdbx_seq_one_letter_code
_entity_poly.pdbx_strand_id
1 'polypeptide(L)'
;MKNKLFDFCIGNPPYQEEQISDDLTGSQKNFMPSVYNYFMDEAIKVSEKVELIHPARFLFNAGNTPKSWNEKMLNDPHFKVLKYESDSSKIFPSLSVPLKGGVAISYRDSTQSFGAIEAFTQFSEVNSVLHKVITRKDFTSLTQIVYSRTAYRLTDIMHNEHPEAIAKLSKGHAYDMASNIFDRLPGIFFDQKPDDGNEYIKILGRENNKRIYKYIKRVYVNNVDNLNFYKLLVPQANGSGIFGETISNPLIESPNVGNTETFISIGKFSEVSEAEALKKYISSKFLRTLLGVLKVTQNGNKPVWKYIPLQDFTTTSDIDWSKSISEIDQQLYRKYDLSDEEITFIETNVKEME
;
A
#
# COMPACT_ATOMS: atom_id res chain seq x y z
N MET A 1 -32.70 14.39 -15.13
CA MET A 1 -31.48 15.12 -14.75
C MET A 1 -31.80 16.60 -14.76
N LYS A 2 -31.40 17.41 -13.77
CA LYS A 2 -31.53 18.87 -13.87
C LYS A 2 -30.59 19.33 -14.99
N ASN A 3 -31.10 20.10 -15.94
CA ASN A 3 -30.27 20.69 -16.99
C ASN A 3 -29.16 21.52 -16.34
N LYS A 4 -27.92 21.27 -16.75
CA LYS A 4 -26.77 22.10 -16.36
C LYS A 4 -26.94 23.51 -16.97
N LEU A 5 -26.41 24.53 -16.30
CA LEU A 5 -26.48 25.90 -16.79
C LEU A 5 -25.53 26.16 -17.96
N PHE A 6 -24.40 25.42 -17.99
CA PHE A 6 -23.34 25.58 -18.97
C PHE A 6 -22.89 24.21 -19.49
N ASP A 7 -22.49 24.16 -20.76
CA ASP A 7 -21.87 22.99 -21.36
C ASP A 7 -20.43 22.82 -20.86
N PHE A 8 -19.74 23.94 -20.60
CA PHE A 8 -18.32 23.97 -20.24
C PHE A 8 -18.03 25.00 -19.16
N CYS A 9 -17.13 24.66 -18.23
CA CYS A 9 -16.51 25.58 -17.27
C CYS A 9 -14.99 25.36 -17.30
N ILE A 10 -14.24 26.43 -17.59
CA ILE A 10 -12.78 26.42 -17.55
C ILE A 10 -12.34 27.54 -16.60
N GLY A 11 -11.35 27.24 -15.75
CA GLY A 11 -10.88 28.28 -14.83
C GLY A 11 -9.68 27.90 -13.97
N ASN A 12 -9.23 28.94 -13.28
CA ASN A 12 -8.23 28.88 -12.22
C ASN A 12 -8.87 29.48 -10.96
N PRO A 13 -9.51 28.68 -10.10
CA PRO A 13 -10.18 29.18 -8.91
C PRO A 13 -9.18 29.70 -7.88
N PRO A 14 -9.59 30.58 -6.94
CA PRO A 14 -8.76 30.94 -5.80
C PRO A 14 -8.43 29.68 -4.97
N TYR A 15 -7.19 29.60 -4.46
CA TYR A 15 -6.68 28.37 -3.82
C TYR A 15 -6.92 28.33 -2.32
N GLN A 16 -6.87 29.50 -1.67
CA GLN A 16 -6.97 29.67 -0.22
C GLN A 16 -7.73 30.94 0.12
N GLU A 17 -8.29 31.02 1.32
CA GLU A 17 -8.85 32.27 1.85
C GLU A 17 -7.75 33.30 2.05
N GLU A 18 -8.05 34.58 1.82
CA GLU A 18 -7.16 35.67 2.19
C GLU A 18 -7.19 35.90 3.71
N GLN A 19 -6.05 36.17 4.31
CA GLN A 19 -5.99 36.57 5.72
C GLN A 19 -6.55 37.99 5.88
N ILE A 20 -7.69 38.10 6.56
CA ILE A 20 -8.37 39.38 6.78
C ILE A 20 -7.96 40.05 8.11
N SER A 21 -7.21 39.40 9.01
CA SER A 21 -6.87 39.98 10.32
C SER A 21 -5.41 39.80 10.74
N ASP A 22 -4.83 40.89 11.24
CA ASP A 22 -3.49 40.95 11.85
C ASP A 22 -3.45 40.32 13.27
N ASP A 23 -4.59 39.91 13.82
CA ASP A 23 -4.73 39.46 15.24
C ASP A 23 -4.44 37.98 15.49
N LEU A 24 -4.08 37.20 14.47
CA LEU A 24 -3.78 35.77 14.63
C LEU A 24 -2.35 35.56 15.15
N THR A 25 -2.22 34.81 16.24
CA THR A 25 -0.94 34.46 16.87
C THR A 25 -0.55 33.00 16.68
N GLY A 26 0.76 32.73 16.56
CA GLY A 26 1.31 31.37 16.58
C GLY A 26 0.91 30.49 15.38
N SER A 27 0.52 29.24 15.62
CA SER A 27 0.19 28.24 14.60
C SER A 27 -1.04 28.61 13.73
N GLN A 28 -1.90 29.52 14.21
CA GLN A 28 -3.08 29.98 13.46
C GLN A 28 -2.70 30.88 12.29
N LYS A 29 -1.59 31.63 12.37
CA LYS A 29 -1.08 32.47 11.27
C LYS A 29 -0.73 31.70 9.98
N ASN A 30 -0.48 30.40 10.11
CA ASN A 30 -0.05 29.54 8.99
C ASN A 30 -1.16 28.64 8.45
N PHE A 31 -2.36 28.67 9.03
CA PHE A 31 -3.48 27.86 8.59
C PHE A 31 -4.41 28.70 7.70
N MET A 32 -4.28 28.51 6.38
CA MET A 32 -5.22 29.06 5.40
C MET A 32 -6.13 27.93 4.89
N PRO A 33 -7.45 28.01 5.16
CA PRO A 33 -8.39 27.06 4.62
C PRO A 33 -8.31 26.96 3.10
N SER A 34 -8.46 25.77 2.57
CA SER A 34 -8.56 25.56 1.13
C SER A 34 -9.95 25.97 0.66
N VAL A 35 -10.05 26.71 -0.46
CA VAL A 35 -11.34 27.11 -1.04
C VAL A 35 -11.56 26.54 -2.44
N TYR A 36 -10.51 26.15 -3.15
CA TYR A 36 -10.64 25.64 -4.52
C TYR A 36 -11.55 24.40 -4.61
N ASN A 37 -11.62 23.59 -3.58
CA ASN A 37 -12.52 22.44 -3.52
C ASN A 37 -13.99 22.83 -3.57
N TYR A 38 -14.40 23.95 -2.96
CA TYR A 38 -15.76 24.49 -3.05
C TYR A 38 -16.05 24.99 -4.47
N PHE A 39 -15.08 25.68 -5.10
CA PHE A 39 -15.22 26.11 -6.50
C PHE A 39 -15.33 24.94 -7.46
N MET A 40 -14.57 23.86 -7.24
CA MET A 40 -14.71 22.62 -8.02
C MET A 40 -16.10 22.02 -7.88
N ASP A 41 -16.62 21.93 -6.66
CA ASP A 41 -17.96 21.40 -6.42
C ASP A 41 -19.06 22.27 -7.08
N GLU A 42 -18.93 23.61 -7.03
CA GLU A 42 -19.90 24.50 -7.68
C GLU A 42 -19.80 24.42 -9.22
N ALA A 43 -18.58 24.41 -9.77
CA ALA A 43 -18.39 24.23 -11.21
C ALA A 43 -19.02 22.93 -11.71
N ILE A 44 -18.85 21.83 -10.96
CA ILE A 44 -19.44 20.52 -11.25
C ILE A 44 -20.98 20.58 -11.18
N LYS A 45 -21.57 21.38 -10.30
CA LYS A 45 -23.02 21.52 -10.20
C LYS A 45 -23.62 22.25 -11.40
N VAL A 46 -22.95 23.29 -11.90
CA VAL A 46 -23.49 24.17 -12.93
C VAL A 46 -23.10 23.78 -14.36
N SER A 47 -22.03 23.00 -14.55
CA SER A 47 -21.50 22.66 -15.88
C SER A 47 -21.47 21.15 -16.12
N GLU A 48 -21.65 20.76 -17.39
CA GLU A 48 -21.55 19.38 -17.83
C GLU A 48 -20.08 18.91 -17.88
N LYS A 49 -19.21 19.79 -18.41
CA LYS A 49 -17.78 19.60 -18.53
C LYS A 49 -17.03 20.65 -17.75
N VAL A 50 -16.04 20.26 -16.98
CA VAL A 50 -15.27 21.14 -16.09
C VAL A 50 -13.78 20.87 -16.27
N GLU A 51 -13.03 21.91 -16.63
CA GLU A 51 -11.57 21.87 -16.69
C GLU A 51 -11.00 22.95 -15.79
N LEU A 52 -10.26 22.56 -14.76
CA LEU A 52 -9.72 23.49 -13.77
C LEU A 52 -8.25 23.23 -13.52
N ILE A 53 -7.50 24.34 -13.30
CA ILE A 53 -6.15 24.30 -12.76
C ILE A 53 -6.21 24.57 -11.26
N HIS A 54 -5.57 23.73 -10.45
CA HIS A 54 -5.68 23.81 -8.99
C HIS A 54 -4.47 23.15 -8.29
N PRO A 55 -4.26 23.39 -6.96
CA PRO A 55 -3.25 22.66 -6.20
C PRO A 55 -3.49 21.16 -6.24
N ALA A 56 -2.42 20.37 -6.44
CA ALA A 56 -2.52 18.93 -6.64
C ALA A 56 -2.54 18.12 -5.34
N ARG A 57 -2.39 18.74 -4.16
CA ARG A 57 -2.18 18.01 -2.88
C ARG A 57 -3.28 17.02 -2.54
N PHE A 58 -4.53 17.30 -2.88
CA PHE A 58 -5.64 16.38 -2.59
C PHE A 58 -5.52 15.05 -3.33
N LEU A 59 -4.88 15.04 -4.51
CA LEU A 59 -4.64 13.81 -5.29
C LEU A 59 -3.78 12.81 -4.51
N PHE A 60 -2.91 13.31 -3.61
CA PHE A 60 -2.08 12.51 -2.71
C PHE A 60 -2.72 12.30 -1.33
N ASN A 61 -4.01 12.59 -1.21
CA ASN A 61 -4.76 12.58 0.06
C ASN A 61 -4.09 13.45 1.16
N ALA A 62 -3.50 14.57 0.74
CA ALA A 62 -2.77 15.53 1.56
C ALA A 62 -3.34 16.95 1.38
N GLY A 63 -2.90 17.89 2.24
CA GLY A 63 -3.35 19.28 2.18
C GLY A 63 -4.49 19.58 3.14
N ASN A 64 -5.11 20.76 2.96
CA ASN A 64 -6.13 21.31 3.85
C ASN A 64 -7.57 21.02 3.39
N THR A 65 -7.74 20.25 2.30
CA THR A 65 -9.06 19.76 1.87
C THR A 65 -9.55 18.62 2.77
N PRO A 66 -10.87 18.51 3.04
CA PRO A 66 -11.40 17.39 3.79
C PRO A 66 -11.08 16.04 3.14
N LYS A 67 -10.64 15.06 3.92
CA LYS A 67 -10.30 13.72 3.38
C LYS A 67 -11.46 13.06 2.67
N SER A 68 -12.68 13.20 3.19
CA SER A 68 -13.89 12.69 2.54
C SER A 68 -14.14 13.32 1.17
N TRP A 69 -13.79 14.59 1.00
CA TRP A 69 -13.86 15.26 -0.29
C TRP A 69 -12.77 14.74 -1.25
N ASN A 70 -11.55 14.52 -0.76
CA ASN A 70 -10.47 13.91 -1.54
C ASN A 70 -10.89 12.53 -2.06
N GLU A 71 -11.42 11.68 -1.18
CA GLU A 71 -11.94 10.35 -1.53
C GLU A 71 -13.08 10.44 -2.55
N LYS A 72 -14.02 11.38 -2.39
CA LYS A 72 -15.09 11.63 -3.35
C LYS A 72 -14.53 11.94 -4.74
N MET A 73 -13.54 12.81 -4.83
CA MET A 73 -12.94 13.21 -6.12
C MET A 73 -12.12 12.09 -6.74
N LEU A 74 -11.31 11.38 -5.94
CA LEU A 74 -10.49 10.26 -6.43
C LEU A 74 -11.33 9.05 -6.87
N ASN A 75 -12.54 8.89 -6.32
CA ASN A 75 -13.47 7.82 -6.69
C ASN A 75 -14.52 8.26 -7.72
N ASP A 76 -14.52 9.52 -8.19
CA ASP A 76 -15.43 9.96 -9.24
C ASP A 76 -15.00 9.39 -10.61
N PRO A 77 -15.79 8.48 -11.21
CA PRO A 77 -15.41 7.86 -12.49
C PRO A 77 -15.45 8.83 -13.68
N HIS A 78 -16.00 10.01 -13.49
CA HIS A 78 -16.10 11.06 -14.50
C HIS A 78 -14.92 12.06 -14.45
N PHE A 79 -14.02 11.90 -13.47
CA PHE A 79 -12.91 12.81 -13.19
C PHE A 79 -11.57 12.20 -13.61
N LYS A 80 -10.72 13.01 -14.28
CA LYS A 80 -9.34 12.63 -14.61
C LYS A 80 -8.38 13.80 -14.46
N VAL A 81 -7.10 13.50 -14.28
CA VAL A 81 -6.01 14.48 -14.33
C VAL A 81 -5.46 14.51 -15.75
N LEU A 82 -5.47 15.67 -16.38
CA LEU A 82 -4.89 15.90 -17.72
C LEU A 82 -3.39 16.14 -17.66
N LYS A 83 -2.96 16.91 -16.62
CA LYS A 83 -1.55 17.25 -16.41
C LYS A 83 -1.27 17.42 -14.93
N TYR A 84 -0.13 16.95 -14.51
CA TYR A 84 0.46 17.20 -13.20
C TYR A 84 1.86 17.80 -13.38
N GLU A 85 2.17 18.85 -12.63
CA GLU A 85 3.50 19.46 -12.57
C GLU A 85 3.88 19.66 -11.09
N SER A 86 4.94 18.96 -10.66
CA SER A 86 5.43 19.02 -9.28
C SER A 86 6.05 20.37 -8.93
N ASP A 87 6.69 21.01 -9.90
CA ASP A 87 7.28 22.35 -9.78
C ASP A 87 6.30 23.41 -10.29
N SER A 88 5.54 24.00 -9.37
CA SER A 88 4.54 25.01 -9.71
C SER A 88 5.12 26.26 -10.38
N SER A 89 6.41 26.54 -10.26
CA SER A 89 7.07 27.70 -10.91
C SER A 89 7.08 27.57 -12.43
N LYS A 90 7.05 26.35 -12.96
CA LYS A 90 6.94 26.10 -14.40
C LYS A 90 5.58 26.47 -14.99
N ILE A 91 4.54 26.47 -14.16
CA ILE A 91 3.17 26.86 -14.55
C ILE A 91 2.92 28.34 -14.21
N PHE A 92 3.38 28.75 -13.04
CA PHE A 92 3.18 30.12 -12.52
C PHE A 92 4.52 30.76 -12.15
N PRO A 93 5.30 31.26 -13.12
CA PRO A 93 6.64 31.80 -12.85
C PRO A 93 6.66 33.04 -11.92
N SER A 94 5.53 33.71 -11.76
CA SER A 94 5.39 34.92 -10.91
C SER A 94 5.07 34.61 -9.44
N LEU A 95 4.88 33.34 -9.07
CA LEU A 95 4.64 32.96 -7.66
C LEU A 95 5.90 33.16 -6.84
N SER A 96 5.82 33.98 -5.79
CA SER A 96 6.91 34.21 -4.84
C SER A 96 7.23 32.98 -3.99
N VAL A 97 6.25 32.09 -3.77
CA VAL A 97 6.39 30.84 -3.03
C VAL A 97 5.79 29.67 -3.82
N PRO A 98 6.57 28.65 -4.13
CA PRO A 98 6.07 27.48 -4.85
C PRO A 98 4.94 26.75 -4.07
N LEU A 99 3.94 26.27 -4.82
CA LEU A 99 2.83 25.49 -4.25
C LEU A 99 3.33 24.09 -3.87
N LYS A 100 3.32 23.80 -2.58
CA LYS A 100 3.69 22.47 -2.07
C LYS A 100 2.77 21.38 -2.63
N GLY A 101 3.36 20.34 -3.21
CA GLY A 101 2.64 19.24 -3.84
C GLY A 101 2.26 19.47 -5.30
N GLY A 102 2.69 20.60 -5.88
CA GLY A 102 2.53 20.89 -7.30
C GLY A 102 1.13 21.37 -7.69
N VAL A 103 0.93 21.42 -9.01
CA VAL A 103 -0.30 21.90 -9.67
C VAL A 103 -0.83 20.80 -10.59
N ALA A 104 -2.14 20.67 -10.65
CA ALA A 104 -2.81 19.77 -11.58
C ALA A 104 -3.80 20.54 -12.47
N ILE A 105 -3.92 20.11 -13.72
CA ILE A 105 -5.04 20.42 -14.60
C ILE A 105 -5.91 19.17 -14.61
N SER A 106 -7.15 19.31 -14.15
CA SER A 106 -8.13 18.23 -14.12
C SER A 106 -9.27 18.48 -15.07
N TYR A 107 -9.88 17.40 -15.52
CA TYR A 107 -11.05 17.42 -16.38
C TYR A 107 -12.11 16.48 -15.83
N ARG A 108 -13.35 16.96 -15.81
CA ARG A 108 -14.51 16.16 -15.46
C ARG A 108 -15.58 16.28 -16.55
N ASP A 109 -16.13 15.15 -16.98
CA ASP A 109 -17.20 15.09 -17.97
C ASP A 109 -18.31 14.16 -17.47
N SER A 110 -19.47 14.74 -17.16
CA SER A 110 -20.60 13.97 -16.62
C SER A 110 -21.18 12.95 -17.60
N THR A 111 -20.81 13.03 -18.88
CA THR A 111 -21.30 12.13 -19.95
C THR A 111 -20.34 10.98 -20.26
N GLN A 112 -19.11 11.04 -19.74
CA GLN A 112 -18.07 10.05 -19.98
C GLN A 112 -17.59 9.42 -18.67
N SER A 113 -17.33 8.13 -18.68
CA SER A 113 -16.65 7.45 -17.58
C SER A 113 -15.19 7.18 -17.98
N PHE A 114 -14.27 7.70 -17.17
CA PHE A 114 -12.82 7.47 -17.29
C PHE A 114 -12.34 6.38 -16.34
N GLY A 115 -13.19 5.92 -15.42
CA GLY A 115 -12.81 5.09 -14.26
C GLY A 115 -12.29 5.93 -13.10
N ALA A 116 -12.38 5.39 -11.90
CA ALA A 116 -11.88 6.05 -10.70
C ALA A 116 -10.33 6.13 -10.70
N ILE A 117 -9.77 7.25 -10.23
CA ILE A 117 -8.32 7.39 -10.03
C ILE A 117 -7.86 6.50 -8.87
N GLU A 118 -8.65 6.41 -7.80
CA GLU A 118 -8.41 5.71 -6.52
C GLU A 118 -7.15 6.14 -5.78
N ALA A 119 -5.99 6.10 -6.45
CA ALA A 119 -4.71 6.58 -5.94
C ALA A 119 -3.94 7.31 -7.05
N PHE A 120 -3.16 8.29 -6.65
CA PHE A 120 -2.39 9.12 -7.57
C PHE A 120 -0.93 9.20 -7.15
N THR A 121 -0.02 9.14 -8.11
CA THR A 121 1.42 9.32 -7.93
C THR A 121 1.92 10.49 -8.78
N GLN A 122 3.14 10.93 -8.49
CA GLN A 122 3.77 11.97 -9.32
C GLN A 122 4.21 11.48 -10.72
N PHE A 123 4.14 10.18 -10.98
CA PHE A 123 4.59 9.56 -12.22
C PHE A 123 3.38 9.20 -13.08
N SER A 124 3.28 9.80 -14.25
CA SER A 124 2.17 9.54 -15.21
C SER A 124 2.11 8.09 -15.65
N GLU A 125 3.26 7.48 -15.86
CA GLU A 125 3.40 6.09 -16.29
C GLU A 125 2.88 5.13 -15.21
N VAL A 126 3.20 5.39 -13.94
CA VAL A 126 2.70 4.58 -12.81
C VAL A 126 1.19 4.72 -12.67
N ASN A 127 0.65 5.92 -12.84
CA ASN A 127 -0.79 6.15 -12.81
C ASN A 127 -1.50 5.41 -13.94
N SER A 128 -0.90 5.37 -15.15
CA SER A 128 -1.42 4.63 -16.29
C SER A 128 -1.38 3.12 -16.06
N VAL A 129 -0.26 2.57 -15.58
CA VAL A 129 -0.13 1.15 -15.22
C VAL A 129 -1.15 0.77 -14.15
N LEU A 130 -1.26 1.58 -13.08
CA LEU A 130 -2.24 1.36 -12.01
C LEU A 130 -3.66 1.27 -12.60
N HIS A 131 -4.04 2.24 -13.42
CA HIS A 131 -5.37 2.28 -14.04
C HIS A 131 -5.64 1.03 -14.89
N LYS A 132 -4.70 0.63 -15.75
CA LYS A 132 -4.80 -0.59 -16.56
C LYS A 132 -5.03 -1.85 -15.71
N VAL A 133 -4.38 -1.92 -14.54
CA VAL A 133 -4.48 -3.07 -13.64
C VAL A 133 -5.82 -3.10 -12.91
N ILE A 134 -6.20 -2.02 -12.24
CA ILE A 134 -7.37 -2.01 -11.34
C ILE A 134 -8.72 -1.97 -12.07
N THR A 135 -8.73 -1.51 -13.33
CA THR A 135 -9.98 -1.46 -14.13
C THR A 135 -10.28 -2.76 -14.85
N ARG A 136 -9.40 -3.76 -14.79
CA ARG A 136 -9.68 -5.09 -15.35
C ARG A 136 -10.83 -5.75 -14.59
N LYS A 137 -11.70 -6.41 -15.33
CA LYS A 137 -12.86 -7.13 -14.76
C LYS A 137 -12.45 -8.29 -13.84
N ASP A 138 -11.28 -8.87 -14.09
CA ASP A 138 -10.70 -9.99 -13.35
C ASP A 138 -9.76 -9.52 -12.21
N PHE A 139 -9.65 -8.21 -11.97
CA PHE A 139 -8.82 -7.68 -10.91
C PHE A 139 -9.28 -8.20 -9.54
N THR A 140 -8.34 -8.83 -8.86
CA THR A 140 -8.48 -9.26 -7.48
C THR A 140 -7.23 -8.84 -6.73
N SER A 141 -7.37 -8.18 -5.59
CA SER A 141 -6.23 -7.67 -4.84
C SER A 141 -5.44 -8.78 -4.15
N LEU A 142 -4.11 -8.70 -4.20
CA LEU A 142 -3.21 -9.59 -3.45
C LEU A 142 -3.49 -9.55 -1.93
N THR A 143 -4.11 -8.48 -1.42
CA THR A 143 -4.50 -8.41 -0.01
C THR A 143 -5.39 -9.55 0.47
N GLN A 144 -6.04 -10.29 -0.43
CA GLN A 144 -6.81 -11.48 -0.04
C GLN A 144 -5.96 -12.55 0.63
N ILE A 145 -4.70 -12.68 0.21
CA ILE A 145 -3.75 -13.66 0.75
C ILE A 145 -2.65 -13.02 1.63
N VAL A 146 -2.73 -11.72 1.89
CA VAL A 146 -1.83 -11.02 2.83
C VAL A 146 -2.42 -11.05 4.22
N TYR A 147 -1.70 -11.59 5.18
CA TYR A 147 -2.04 -11.62 6.61
C TYR A 147 -1.38 -10.44 7.31
N SER A 148 -2.11 -9.79 8.21
CA SER A 148 -1.55 -8.67 8.96
C SER A 148 -0.41 -9.10 9.86
N ARG A 149 0.45 -8.17 10.27
CA ARG A 149 1.53 -8.45 11.24
C ARG A 149 1.01 -9.01 12.57
N THR A 150 -0.25 -8.70 12.93
CA THR A 150 -0.92 -9.16 14.15
C THR A 150 -1.81 -10.38 13.92
N ALA A 151 -1.62 -11.14 12.83
CA ALA A 151 -2.43 -12.32 12.56
C ALA A 151 -2.19 -13.44 13.59
N TYR A 152 -0.92 -13.68 13.93
CA TYR A 152 -0.54 -14.62 14.97
C TYR A 152 -0.60 -13.94 16.33
N ARG A 153 -1.35 -14.52 17.27
CA ARG A 153 -1.59 -13.96 18.61
C ARG A 153 -1.48 -15.02 19.67
N LEU A 154 -1.14 -14.60 20.88
CA LEU A 154 -1.23 -15.46 22.07
C LEU A 154 -2.70 -15.78 22.39
N THR A 155 -2.92 -16.89 23.10
CA THR A 155 -4.26 -17.37 23.47
C THR A 155 -4.56 -17.16 24.95
N ASP A 156 -5.84 -17.29 25.33
CA ASP A 156 -6.26 -17.32 26.74
C ASP A 156 -5.61 -18.49 27.49
N ILE A 157 -5.36 -19.63 26.81
CA ILE A 157 -4.68 -20.78 27.44
C ILE A 157 -3.29 -20.36 27.91
N MET A 158 -2.53 -19.64 27.07
CA MET A 158 -1.22 -19.13 27.45
C MET A 158 -1.32 -18.20 28.68
N HIS A 159 -2.27 -17.27 28.71
CA HIS A 159 -2.44 -16.36 29.81
C HIS A 159 -2.92 -17.03 31.11
N ASN A 160 -3.72 -18.10 31.00
CA ASN A 160 -4.16 -18.87 32.16
C ASN A 160 -3.01 -19.68 32.78
N GLU A 161 -2.13 -20.26 31.93
CA GLU A 161 -0.95 -21.00 32.41
C GLU A 161 0.19 -20.07 32.87
N HIS A 162 0.23 -18.82 32.34
CA HIS A 162 1.25 -17.81 32.64
C HIS A 162 0.61 -16.44 32.99
N PRO A 163 -0.12 -16.34 34.12
CA PRO A 163 -0.83 -15.10 34.48
C PRO A 163 0.10 -13.91 34.69
N GLU A 164 1.36 -14.14 35.05
CA GLU A 164 2.39 -13.11 35.19
C GLU A 164 2.77 -12.45 33.85
N ALA A 165 2.44 -13.07 32.72
CA ALA A 165 2.76 -12.55 31.38
C ALA A 165 2.10 -11.18 31.11
N ILE A 166 0.88 -10.97 31.62
CA ILE A 166 0.12 -9.71 31.42
C ILE A 166 0.91 -8.51 31.91
N ALA A 167 1.59 -8.62 33.05
CA ALA A 167 2.39 -7.54 33.63
C ALA A 167 3.63 -7.18 32.78
N LYS A 168 4.10 -8.09 31.91
CA LYS A 168 5.26 -7.90 31.05
C LYS A 168 4.88 -7.38 29.65
N LEU A 169 3.59 -7.34 29.33
CA LEU A 169 3.08 -6.94 28.03
C LEU A 169 2.53 -5.51 28.04
N SER A 170 2.44 -4.88 26.88
CA SER A 170 1.95 -3.50 26.79
C SER A 170 0.44 -3.47 26.97
N LYS A 171 -0.07 -2.46 27.65
CA LYS A 171 -1.52 -2.25 27.87
C LYS A 171 -2.27 -2.21 26.52
N GLY A 172 -3.31 -3.02 26.40
CA GLY A 172 -4.10 -3.18 25.18
C GLY A 172 -3.47 -4.13 24.13
N HIS A 173 -2.26 -4.66 24.39
CA HIS A 173 -1.51 -5.52 23.47
C HIS A 173 -1.10 -6.86 24.12
N ALA A 174 -1.87 -7.33 25.07
CA ALA A 174 -1.56 -8.53 25.86
C ALA A 174 -1.52 -9.82 25.00
N TYR A 175 -2.21 -9.85 23.89
CA TYR A 175 -2.26 -11.01 22.99
C TYR A 175 -1.36 -10.89 21.77
N ASP A 176 -0.71 -9.75 21.56
CA ASP A 176 0.06 -9.52 20.35
C ASP A 176 1.43 -10.22 20.42
N MET A 177 1.81 -10.86 19.32
CA MET A 177 3.16 -11.42 19.12
C MET A 177 4.14 -10.29 18.77
N ALA A 178 4.33 -9.35 19.73
CA ALA A 178 5.13 -8.16 19.55
C ALA A 178 6.55 -8.48 19.06
N SER A 179 7.20 -7.53 18.39
CA SER A 179 8.55 -7.72 17.82
C SER A 179 9.62 -8.12 18.85
N ASN A 180 9.41 -7.80 20.13
CA ASN A 180 10.29 -8.11 21.24
C ASN A 180 9.71 -9.16 22.21
N ILE A 181 8.77 -9.97 21.74
CA ILE A 181 8.06 -10.95 22.57
C ILE A 181 9.00 -12.01 23.19
N PHE A 182 10.07 -12.38 22.47
CA PHE A 182 11.05 -13.34 22.96
C PHE A 182 11.78 -12.83 24.20
N ASP A 183 12.09 -11.54 24.25
CA ASP A 183 12.72 -10.90 25.41
C ASP A 183 11.73 -10.73 26.58
N ARG A 184 10.45 -10.46 26.26
CA ARG A 184 9.42 -10.23 27.29
C ARG A 184 8.95 -11.50 27.98
N LEU A 185 8.82 -12.59 27.22
CA LEU A 185 8.28 -13.87 27.71
C LEU A 185 9.23 -15.04 27.42
N PRO A 186 10.50 -15.00 27.87
CA PRO A 186 11.48 -16.05 27.56
C PRO A 186 11.06 -17.43 28.07
N GLY A 187 10.18 -17.51 29.08
CA GLY A 187 9.73 -18.78 29.67
C GLY A 187 8.78 -19.59 28.81
N ILE A 188 8.21 -19.02 27.73
CA ILE A 188 7.29 -19.74 26.82
C ILE A 188 7.89 -19.99 25.43
N PHE A 189 9.08 -19.44 25.14
CA PHE A 189 9.79 -19.60 23.88
C PHE A 189 11.08 -20.37 24.08
N PHE A 190 11.32 -21.38 23.26
CA PHE A 190 12.44 -22.31 23.39
C PHE A 190 13.29 -22.32 22.12
N ASP A 191 14.62 -22.39 22.28
CA ASP A 191 15.54 -22.52 21.14
C ASP A 191 15.48 -23.88 20.48
N GLN A 192 15.15 -24.92 21.26
CA GLN A 192 14.95 -26.28 20.80
C GLN A 192 13.56 -26.76 21.18
N LYS A 193 12.96 -27.62 20.34
CA LYS A 193 11.65 -28.20 20.63
C LYS A 193 11.76 -29.07 21.90
N PRO A 194 11.02 -28.76 22.99
CA PRO A 194 10.98 -29.61 24.17
C PRO A 194 10.41 -30.99 23.85
N ASP A 195 10.91 -32.01 24.55
CA ASP A 195 10.41 -33.39 24.49
C ASP A 195 9.54 -33.68 25.74
N ASP A 196 8.37 -33.03 25.77
CA ASP A 196 7.45 -33.10 26.91
C ASP A 196 6.04 -33.61 26.54
N GLY A 197 5.92 -34.18 25.31
CA GLY A 197 4.66 -34.68 24.79
C GLY A 197 3.68 -33.60 24.25
N ASN A 198 4.02 -32.31 24.33
CA ASN A 198 3.20 -31.25 23.75
C ASN A 198 3.50 -31.02 22.26
N GLU A 199 2.54 -30.46 21.55
CA GLU A 199 2.75 -29.98 20.21
C GLU A 199 3.38 -28.58 20.22
N TYR A 200 4.36 -28.38 19.34
CA TYR A 200 5.08 -27.13 19.19
C TYR A 200 5.08 -26.68 17.75
N ILE A 201 5.01 -25.35 17.58
CA ILE A 201 5.24 -24.67 16.29
C ILE A 201 6.47 -23.76 16.40
N LYS A 202 7.04 -23.40 15.25
CA LYS A 202 8.10 -22.38 15.18
C LYS A 202 7.50 -20.99 14.99
N ILE A 203 8.09 -20.00 15.63
CA ILE A 203 7.79 -18.59 15.40
C ILE A 203 9.07 -17.91 14.94
N LEU A 204 9.04 -17.30 13.74
CA LEU A 204 10.09 -16.40 13.28
C LEU A 204 9.90 -15.03 13.93
N GLY A 205 10.90 -14.57 14.61
CA GLY A 205 10.93 -13.27 15.25
C GLY A 205 12.30 -12.63 15.17
N ARG A 206 12.55 -11.73 16.11
CA ARG A 206 13.81 -11.00 16.23
C ARG A 206 14.28 -11.01 17.67
N GLU A 207 15.54 -11.33 17.87
CA GLU A 207 16.24 -11.24 19.14
C GLU A 207 17.63 -10.66 18.88
N ASN A 208 18.07 -9.70 19.69
CA ASN A 208 19.37 -9.02 19.52
C ASN A 208 19.61 -8.52 18.09
N ASN A 209 18.60 -7.95 17.45
CA ASN A 209 18.60 -7.48 16.06
C ASN A 209 18.86 -8.57 14.99
N LYS A 210 18.79 -9.86 15.34
CA LYS A 210 18.91 -10.98 14.41
C LYS A 210 17.59 -11.70 14.27
N ARG A 211 17.33 -12.22 13.07
CA ARG A 211 16.19 -13.12 12.82
C ARG A 211 16.49 -14.45 13.49
N ILE A 212 15.54 -14.95 14.27
CA ILE A 212 15.66 -16.23 14.98
C ILE A 212 14.31 -16.93 15.01
N TYR A 213 14.39 -18.28 15.02
CA TYR A 213 13.21 -19.12 15.23
C TYR A 213 13.22 -19.61 16.65
N LYS A 214 12.06 -19.53 17.31
CA LYS A 214 11.84 -20.18 18.61
C LYS A 214 10.61 -21.07 18.57
N TYR A 215 10.62 -22.12 19.36
CA TYR A 215 9.48 -23.01 19.53
C TYR A 215 8.56 -22.47 20.63
N ILE A 216 7.25 -22.61 20.41
CA ILE A 216 6.20 -22.31 21.38
C ILE A 216 5.14 -23.41 21.33
N LYS A 217 4.50 -23.72 22.46
CA LYS A 217 3.38 -24.69 22.47
C LYS A 217 2.31 -24.24 21.46
N ARG A 218 1.83 -25.18 20.64
CA ARG A 218 0.82 -24.91 19.62
C ARG A 218 -0.44 -24.25 20.20
N VAL A 219 -0.86 -24.69 21.38
CA VAL A 219 -2.07 -24.17 22.06
C VAL A 219 -1.94 -22.73 22.55
N TYR A 220 -0.72 -22.20 22.66
CA TYR A 220 -0.48 -20.80 23.05
C TYR A 220 -0.63 -19.82 21.91
N VAL A 221 -0.79 -20.30 20.66
CA VAL A 221 -0.95 -19.47 19.46
C VAL A 221 -2.32 -19.75 18.84
N ASN A 222 -3.01 -18.67 18.47
CA ASN A 222 -4.32 -18.74 17.81
C ASN A 222 -4.26 -19.56 16.50
N ASN A 223 -5.43 -19.98 16.03
CA ASN A 223 -5.53 -20.71 14.78
C ASN A 223 -5.60 -19.75 13.59
N VAL A 224 -4.45 -19.51 12.94
CA VAL A 224 -4.39 -18.76 11.67
C VAL A 224 -4.44 -19.76 10.54
N ASP A 225 -5.32 -19.55 9.57
CA ASP A 225 -5.63 -20.54 8.54
C ASP A 225 -4.47 -20.85 7.59
N ASN A 226 -3.45 -19.96 7.51
CA ASN A 226 -2.23 -20.21 6.74
C ASN A 226 -1.10 -20.91 7.56
N LEU A 227 -1.31 -21.20 8.84
CA LEU A 227 -0.26 -21.79 9.68
C LEU A 227 0.23 -23.13 9.12
N ASN A 228 -0.68 -23.96 8.64
CA ASN A 228 -0.41 -25.32 8.16
C ASN A 228 -0.10 -25.39 6.66
N PHE A 229 0.32 -24.26 6.07
CA PHE A 229 0.56 -24.13 4.64
C PHE A 229 1.92 -23.47 4.36
N TYR A 230 2.46 -23.68 3.15
CA TYR A 230 3.58 -22.90 2.66
C TYR A 230 3.16 -21.44 2.46
N LYS A 231 4.06 -20.50 2.74
CA LYS A 231 3.83 -19.07 2.67
C LYS A 231 5.14 -18.31 2.59
N LEU A 232 5.05 -17.02 2.31
CA LEU A 232 6.18 -16.10 2.43
C LEU A 232 6.08 -15.29 3.71
N LEU A 233 7.21 -15.05 4.36
CA LEU A 233 7.36 -14.03 5.39
C LEU A 233 8.16 -12.85 4.83
N VAL A 234 7.54 -11.67 4.89
CA VAL A 234 8.14 -10.42 4.43
C VAL A 234 8.30 -9.50 5.63
N PRO A 235 9.48 -8.87 5.84
CA PRO A 235 9.64 -7.90 6.92
C PRO A 235 8.62 -6.77 6.81
N GLN A 236 7.92 -6.48 7.91
CA GLN A 236 6.92 -5.41 7.97
C GLN A 236 7.57 -4.03 7.78
N ALA A 237 8.74 -3.79 8.40
CA ALA A 237 9.54 -2.61 8.17
C ALA A 237 10.63 -2.92 7.13
N ASN A 238 10.55 -2.28 5.97
CA ASN A 238 11.37 -2.61 4.82
C ASN A 238 11.60 -1.40 3.92
N GLY A 239 12.87 -1.12 3.60
CA GLY A 239 13.24 0.02 2.77
C GLY A 239 12.98 1.38 3.43
N SER A 240 12.91 2.42 2.62
CA SER A 240 12.68 3.82 3.02
C SER A 240 11.36 4.39 2.55
N GLY A 241 10.71 3.74 1.58
CA GLY A 241 9.53 4.22 0.86
C GLY A 241 9.85 5.00 -0.39
N ILE A 242 11.10 4.97 -0.84
CA ILE A 242 11.48 5.54 -2.14
C ILE A 242 10.91 4.64 -3.24
N PHE A 243 10.29 5.25 -4.25
CA PHE A 243 9.76 4.51 -5.40
C PHE A 243 10.84 3.67 -6.08
N GLY A 244 10.50 2.44 -6.43
CA GLY A 244 11.38 1.53 -7.15
C GLY A 244 12.52 0.91 -6.33
N GLU A 245 12.59 1.16 -5.01
CA GLU A 245 13.57 0.51 -4.14
C GLU A 245 13.40 -1.02 -4.10
N THR A 246 14.48 -1.72 -3.78
CA THR A 246 14.42 -3.15 -3.48
C THR A 246 13.75 -3.37 -2.13
N ILE A 247 13.11 -4.52 -1.97
CA ILE A 247 12.60 -5.00 -0.67
C ILE A 247 13.53 -6.08 -0.13
N SER A 248 13.52 -6.29 1.19
CA SER A 248 14.27 -7.41 1.78
C SER A 248 13.74 -8.71 1.22
N ASN A 249 14.66 -9.62 0.88
CA ASN A 249 14.32 -10.91 0.28
C ASN A 249 13.29 -11.68 1.14
N PRO A 250 12.12 -12.03 0.59
CA PRO A 250 11.11 -12.81 1.29
C PRO A 250 11.63 -14.21 1.66
N LEU A 251 11.22 -14.70 2.82
CA LEU A 251 11.53 -16.06 3.28
C LEU A 251 10.36 -16.98 2.94
N ILE A 252 10.65 -18.10 2.28
CA ILE A 252 9.67 -19.17 2.11
C ILE A 252 9.64 -20.01 3.40
N GLU A 253 8.45 -20.16 3.97
CA GLU A 253 8.23 -20.93 5.19
C GLU A 253 7.37 -22.14 4.95
N SER A 254 7.75 -23.22 5.62
CA SER A 254 7.01 -24.48 5.63
C SER A 254 5.78 -24.41 6.54
N PRO A 255 4.88 -25.41 6.49
CA PRO A 255 3.83 -25.58 7.49
C PRO A 255 4.36 -25.55 8.93
N ASN A 256 3.51 -25.12 9.86
CA ASN A 256 3.81 -24.97 11.30
C ASN A 256 4.85 -23.92 11.65
N VAL A 257 5.02 -22.90 10.78
CA VAL A 257 5.82 -21.72 11.07
C VAL A 257 4.92 -20.48 11.10
N GLY A 258 4.89 -19.76 12.21
CA GLY A 258 4.26 -18.45 12.37
C GLY A 258 5.31 -17.34 12.48
N ASN A 259 4.85 -16.11 12.74
CA ASN A 259 5.73 -14.94 12.87
C ASN A 259 5.29 -13.96 13.95
N THR A 260 6.24 -13.20 14.46
CA THR A 260 5.98 -12.01 15.28
C THR A 260 5.59 -10.83 14.39
N GLU A 261 5.16 -9.72 15.00
CA GLU A 261 4.85 -8.46 14.30
C GLU A 261 6.00 -7.87 13.46
N THR A 262 7.20 -8.43 13.56
CA THR A 262 8.35 -8.07 12.70
C THR A 262 8.08 -8.40 11.23
N PHE A 263 7.14 -9.34 10.96
CA PHE A 263 6.83 -9.82 9.63
C PHE A 263 5.32 -9.74 9.34
N ILE A 264 4.99 -9.71 8.06
CA ILE A 264 3.69 -10.12 7.53
C ILE A 264 3.85 -11.46 6.83
N SER A 265 2.80 -12.27 6.79
CA SER A 265 2.79 -13.50 5.99
C SER A 265 1.91 -13.33 4.76
N ILE A 266 2.35 -13.89 3.64
CA ILE A 266 1.63 -13.83 2.36
C ILE A 266 1.52 -15.24 1.81
N GLY A 267 0.30 -15.65 1.47
CA GLY A 267 0.02 -16.95 0.89
C GLY A 267 -0.49 -17.98 1.89
N LYS A 268 -1.12 -18.98 1.30
CA LYS A 268 -1.64 -20.20 1.94
C LYS A 268 -1.62 -21.28 0.88
N PHE A 269 -0.44 -21.89 0.68
CA PHE A 269 -0.17 -22.77 -0.43
C PHE A 269 0.01 -24.23 0.02
N SER A 270 -0.50 -25.15 -0.78
CA SER A 270 -0.31 -26.59 -0.54
C SER A 270 1.08 -27.04 -1.00
N GLU A 271 1.62 -26.41 -2.05
CA GLU A 271 2.88 -26.74 -2.65
C GLU A 271 3.92 -25.65 -2.45
N VAL A 272 5.17 -26.04 -2.27
CA VAL A 272 6.28 -25.09 -2.12
C VAL A 272 6.52 -24.28 -3.40
N SER A 273 6.26 -24.89 -4.56
CA SER A 273 6.40 -24.22 -5.86
C SER A 273 5.51 -23.00 -6.02
N GLU A 274 4.32 -22.99 -5.44
CA GLU A 274 3.43 -21.84 -5.42
C GLU A 274 4.03 -20.68 -4.58
N ALA A 275 4.66 -21.00 -3.45
CA ALA A 275 5.37 -20.01 -2.64
C ALA A 275 6.62 -19.47 -3.36
N GLU A 276 7.32 -20.31 -4.12
CA GLU A 276 8.45 -19.90 -4.98
C GLU A 276 7.98 -18.95 -6.10
N ALA A 277 6.85 -19.25 -6.74
CA ALA A 277 6.23 -18.40 -7.75
C ALA A 277 5.85 -17.03 -7.16
N LEU A 278 5.19 -17.01 -6.00
CA LEU A 278 4.88 -15.77 -5.30
C LEU A 278 6.15 -14.99 -4.94
N LYS A 279 7.23 -15.66 -4.52
CA LYS A 279 8.51 -14.99 -4.22
C LYS A 279 9.07 -14.28 -5.44
N LYS A 280 9.08 -14.92 -6.61
CA LYS A 280 9.50 -14.31 -7.88
C LYS A 280 8.59 -13.13 -8.23
N TYR A 281 7.27 -13.28 -8.05
CA TYR A 281 6.32 -12.20 -8.30
C TYR A 281 6.59 -10.99 -7.39
N ILE A 282 6.82 -11.20 -6.09
CA ILE A 282 7.16 -10.10 -5.15
C ILE A 282 8.48 -9.41 -5.54
N SER A 283 9.44 -10.15 -6.11
CA SER A 283 10.72 -9.60 -6.56
C SER A 283 10.61 -8.88 -7.91
N SER A 284 9.54 -9.07 -8.68
CA SER A 284 9.35 -8.47 -9.99
C SER A 284 9.30 -6.94 -9.95
N LYS A 285 9.75 -6.28 -10.99
CA LYS A 285 9.67 -4.83 -11.16
C LYS A 285 8.22 -4.38 -11.29
N PHE A 286 7.39 -5.17 -12.00
CA PHE A 286 5.97 -4.91 -12.16
C PHE A 286 5.26 -4.80 -10.81
N LEU A 287 5.41 -5.79 -9.93
CA LEU A 287 4.77 -5.74 -8.61
C LEU A 287 5.27 -4.56 -7.80
N ARG A 288 6.59 -4.31 -7.78
CA ARG A 288 7.18 -3.24 -6.96
C ARG A 288 6.81 -1.85 -7.47
N THR A 289 6.53 -1.70 -8.77
CA THR A 289 5.90 -0.48 -9.32
C THR A 289 4.56 -0.21 -8.65
N LEU A 290 3.67 -1.20 -8.61
CA LEU A 290 2.36 -1.08 -7.98
C LEU A 290 2.44 -0.95 -6.46
N LEU A 291 3.39 -1.64 -5.82
CA LEU A 291 3.65 -1.50 -4.39
C LEU A 291 4.04 -0.06 -4.04
N GLY A 292 4.87 0.59 -4.88
CA GLY A 292 5.32 1.96 -4.70
C GLY A 292 4.21 3.01 -4.72
N VAL A 293 3.02 2.68 -5.23
CA VAL A 293 1.86 3.59 -5.20
C VAL A 293 1.43 3.94 -3.76
N LEU A 294 1.42 2.94 -2.87
CA LEU A 294 0.97 3.13 -1.48
C LEU A 294 2.10 3.02 -0.44
N LYS A 295 3.20 2.35 -0.77
CA LYS A 295 4.33 2.18 0.13
C LYS A 295 5.28 3.39 0.05
N VAL A 296 4.89 4.49 0.65
CA VAL A 296 5.64 5.77 0.69
C VAL A 296 6.47 5.95 1.97
N THR A 297 6.58 4.90 2.78
CA THR A 297 7.41 4.81 3.99
C THR A 297 8.01 3.42 4.10
N GLN A 298 8.81 3.18 5.14
CA GLN A 298 9.31 1.83 5.44
C GLN A 298 8.22 0.79 5.76
N ASN A 299 6.97 1.21 6.05
CA ASN A 299 5.91 0.30 6.47
C ASN A 299 5.34 -0.50 5.29
N GLY A 300 5.41 -1.84 5.40
CA GLY A 300 4.88 -2.79 4.42
C GLY A 300 3.61 -3.52 4.90
N ASN A 301 2.76 -2.86 5.71
CA ASN A 301 1.52 -3.44 6.22
C ASN A 301 0.54 -3.84 5.10
N LYS A 302 -0.40 -4.74 5.42
CA LYS A 302 -1.41 -5.26 4.48
C LYS A 302 -2.04 -4.20 3.53
N PRO A 303 -2.43 -2.99 3.97
CA PRO A 303 -3.06 -2.00 3.08
C PRO A 303 -2.21 -1.55 1.89
N VAL A 304 -0.87 -1.55 1.99
CA VAL A 304 -0.01 -1.08 0.88
C VAL A 304 0.00 -2.04 -0.31
N TRP A 305 -0.49 -3.28 -0.12
CA TRP A 305 -0.61 -4.31 -1.16
C TRP A 305 -1.94 -4.25 -1.93
N LYS A 306 -2.78 -3.23 -1.66
CA LYS A 306 -4.15 -3.12 -2.18
C LYS A 306 -4.23 -3.19 -3.71
N TYR A 307 -3.33 -2.52 -4.41
CA TYR A 307 -3.38 -2.37 -5.87
C TYR A 307 -2.55 -3.40 -6.64
N ILE A 308 -1.95 -4.35 -5.92
CA ILE A 308 -1.22 -5.44 -6.54
C ILE A 308 -2.22 -6.54 -6.91
N PRO A 309 -2.29 -6.95 -8.19
CA PRO A 309 -3.20 -7.99 -8.61
C PRO A 309 -2.75 -9.37 -8.10
N LEU A 310 -3.69 -10.14 -7.58
CA LEU A 310 -3.47 -11.55 -7.26
C LEU A 310 -3.29 -12.33 -8.55
N GLN A 311 -2.24 -13.14 -8.62
CA GLN A 311 -1.98 -14.04 -9.73
C GLN A 311 -2.37 -15.48 -9.37
N ASP A 312 -2.51 -16.32 -10.39
CA ASP A 312 -2.47 -17.77 -10.21
C ASP A 312 -0.99 -18.21 -10.10
N PHE A 313 -0.64 -18.88 -9.01
CA PHE A 313 0.71 -19.37 -8.74
C PHE A 313 0.86 -20.87 -9.02
N THR A 314 -0.20 -21.53 -9.50
CA THR A 314 -0.19 -22.96 -9.82
C THR A 314 0.51 -23.23 -11.16
N THR A 315 0.68 -24.48 -11.49
CA THR A 315 1.25 -24.93 -12.78
C THR A 315 0.33 -24.65 -13.97
N THR A 316 -0.93 -24.25 -13.73
CA THR A 316 -1.90 -23.89 -14.78
C THR A 316 -1.96 -22.39 -15.06
N SER A 317 -1.11 -21.61 -14.40
CA SER A 317 -1.00 -20.16 -14.55
C SER A 317 -0.71 -19.75 -16.01
N ASP A 318 -1.24 -18.60 -16.40
CA ASP A 318 -0.89 -17.92 -17.66
C ASP A 318 0.51 -17.27 -17.62
N ILE A 319 1.15 -17.26 -16.44
CA ILE A 319 2.54 -16.85 -16.24
C ILE A 319 3.39 -18.09 -16.00
N ASP A 320 4.45 -18.24 -16.78
CA ASP A 320 5.45 -19.30 -16.57
C ASP A 320 6.41 -18.91 -15.44
N TRP A 321 6.09 -19.34 -14.22
CA TRP A 321 6.88 -19.07 -13.01
C TRP A 321 8.23 -19.79 -12.97
N SER A 322 8.52 -20.71 -13.89
CA SER A 322 9.83 -21.36 -14.00
C SER A 322 10.92 -20.40 -14.48
N LYS A 323 10.53 -19.35 -15.18
CA LYS A 323 11.39 -18.35 -15.80
C LYS A 323 12.11 -17.45 -14.79
N SER A 324 13.10 -16.69 -15.28
CA SER A 324 13.77 -15.62 -14.54
C SER A 324 12.81 -14.49 -14.17
N ILE A 325 13.16 -13.68 -13.18
CA ILE A 325 12.34 -12.53 -12.76
C ILE A 325 12.12 -11.57 -13.93
N SER A 326 13.16 -11.30 -14.72
CA SER A 326 13.05 -10.42 -15.89
C SER A 326 12.10 -10.99 -16.95
N GLU A 327 12.14 -12.29 -17.23
CA GLU A 327 11.20 -12.93 -18.16
C GLU A 327 9.77 -12.94 -17.63
N ILE A 328 9.59 -13.06 -16.30
CA ILE A 328 8.30 -12.93 -15.63
C ILE A 328 7.78 -11.50 -15.76
N ASP A 329 8.62 -10.46 -15.57
CA ASP A 329 8.25 -9.07 -15.81
C ASP A 329 7.73 -8.87 -17.24
N GLN A 330 8.41 -9.43 -18.25
CA GLN A 330 7.98 -9.34 -19.64
C GLN A 330 6.63 -10.03 -19.89
N GLN A 331 6.33 -11.13 -19.20
CA GLN A 331 5.01 -11.77 -19.27
C GLN A 331 3.93 -10.90 -18.62
N LEU A 332 4.22 -10.30 -17.46
CA LEU A 332 3.31 -9.40 -16.78
C LEU A 332 3.05 -8.12 -17.58
N TYR A 333 4.07 -7.54 -18.22
CA TYR A 333 3.90 -6.36 -19.07
C TYR A 333 2.93 -6.66 -20.22
N ARG A 334 3.07 -7.81 -20.89
CA ARG A 334 2.13 -8.24 -21.95
C ARG A 334 0.74 -8.52 -21.40
N LYS A 335 0.61 -9.20 -20.25
CA LYS A 335 -0.68 -9.52 -19.63
C LYS A 335 -1.51 -8.27 -19.32
N TYR A 336 -0.84 -7.18 -18.94
CA TYR A 336 -1.47 -5.92 -18.56
C TYR A 336 -1.41 -4.83 -19.65
N ASP A 337 -1.03 -5.19 -20.88
CA ASP A 337 -0.96 -4.31 -22.05
C ASP A 337 -0.16 -3.02 -21.80
N LEU A 338 1.00 -3.14 -21.16
CA LEU A 338 1.86 -1.99 -20.89
C LEU A 338 2.46 -1.46 -22.21
N SER A 339 2.52 -0.12 -22.34
CA SER A 339 3.17 0.52 -23.48
C SER A 339 4.70 0.51 -23.34
N ASP A 340 5.41 0.77 -24.43
CA ASP A 340 6.87 0.86 -24.43
C ASP A 340 7.39 1.96 -23.49
N GLU A 341 6.65 3.06 -23.36
CA GLU A 341 6.99 4.17 -22.43
C GLU A 341 6.85 3.71 -20.98
N GLU A 342 5.76 2.99 -20.63
CA GLU A 342 5.54 2.45 -19.28
C GLU A 342 6.59 1.41 -18.93
N ILE A 343 6.92 0.52 -19.86
CA ILE A 343 7.97 -0.51 -19.68
C ILE A 343 9.33 0.20 -19.47
N THR A 344 9.68 1.15 -20.35
CA THR A 344 10.93 1.91 -20.24
C THR A 344 11.03 2.63 -18.90
N PHE A 345 9.94 3.23 -18.43
CA PHE A 345 9.88 3.87 -17.12
C PHE A 345 10.16 2.87 -16.00
N ILE A 346 9.48 1.73 -15.99
CA ILE A 346 9.66 0.67 -14.98
C ILE A 346 11.09 0.16 -14.99
N GLU A 347 11.62 -0.20 -16.17
CA GLU A 347 12.97 -0.75 -16.30
C GLU A 347 14.06 0.21 -15.83
N THR A 348 13.84 1.51 -16.01
CA THR A 348 14.78 2.57 -15.62
C THR A 348 14.71 2.93 -14.14
N ASN A 349 13.49 2.97 -13.56
CA ASN A 349 13.27 3.55 -12.23
C ASN A 349 13.08 2.50 -11.12
N VAL A 350 12.85 1.22 -11.47
CA VAL A 350 12.71 0.15 -10.47
C VAL A 350 13.97 -0.71 -10.47
N LYS A 351 14.64 -0.76 -9.31
CA LYS A 351 15.89 -1.51 -9.15
C LYS A 351 15.67 -3.01 -9.38
N GLU A 352 16.67 -3.68 -9.92
CA GLU A 352 16.64 -5.13 -10.09
C GLU A 352 16.71 -5.85 -8.74
N MET A 353 16.06 -7.02 -8.65
CA MET A 353 16.18 -7.98 -7.55
C MET A 353 16.46 -9.36 -8.12
N GLU A 354 17.38 -10.09 -7.49
CA GLU A 354 17.72 -11.48 -7.80
C GLU A 354 16.92 -12.47 -6.95
#